data_c3abc2e8a95f29d1673521fe26d27a39
#
_entry.id   c3abc2e8a95f29d1673521fe26d27a39
#
_cell.length_a   1.000
_cell.length_b   1.000
_cell.length_c   1.000
_cell.angle_alpha   90.00
_cell.angle_beta   90.00
_cell.angle_gamma   90.00
#
_symmetry.space_group_name_H-M   'P 1'
#
loop_
_entity.id
_entity.type
_entity.pdbx_description
1 polymer ?
#
loop_
_entity_poly.entity_id
_entity_poly.type
_entity_poly.pdbx_seq_one_letter_code
_entity_poly.pdbx_strand_id
1 'polypeptide(L)'
;FLLKSSLRHEDCTSFFERLLWNALYVSGGFVVYKLISFLTISYDRFLSIIIFQFIVLALLCTLIGYIQMLYHNQREKDQLIENLRVENLQSRCDALVNQINPHFFFNSLNGISSLIRKKNDENTLLYVTKLSDIFRYILQSDKKNLVPLSEELAFIEAFQHVMVVRFANKLTFTIEVPEDKRNLRIPVLSLLPLVENVTVHNIIDSEHRMDILIRLNERMELVVSNPIYPKLTLPDTNGTGLK
;
A
#
# COMPACT_ATOMS: atom_id res chain seq x y z
N PHE A 1 -28.58 7.01 37.22
CA PHE A 1 -28.12 5.67 37.65
C PHE A 1 -28.40 4.63 36.56
N LEU A 2 -29.63 4.53 36.07
CA LEU A 2 -30.07 3.60 35.00
C LEU A 2 -29.26 3.81 33.70
N LEU A 3 -29.05 5.05 33.28
CA LEU A 3 -28.22 5.38 32.11
C LEU A 3 -26.75 4.95 32.27
N LYS A 4 -26.18 5.16 33.46
CA LYS A 4 -24.81 4.79 33.77
C LYS A 4 -24.60 3.27 33.85
N SER A 5 -25.63 2.52 34.34
CA SER A 5 -25.58 1.05 34.36
C SER A 5 -25.68 0.46 32.94
N SER A 6 -26.52 1.07 32.09
CA SER A 6 -26.66 0.65 30.68
C SER A 6 -25.40 0.86 29.86
N LEU A 7 -24.57 1.88 30.19
CA LEU A 7 -23.31 2.16 29.54
C LEU A 7 -22.11 1.35 30.10
N ARG A 8 -22.21 0.83 31.34
CA ARG A 8 -21.10 0.14 32.02
C ARG A 8 -20.89 -1.31 31.53
N HIS A 9 -21.91 -1.91 30.88
CA HIS A 9 -21.84 -3.27 30.34
C HIS A 9 -21.47 -3.25 28.84
N GLU A 10 -20.36 -2.59 28.50
CA GLU A 10 -19.95 -2.40 27.10
C GLU A 10 -19.42 -3.67 26.41
N ASP A 11 -19.06 -4.69 27.17
CA ASP A 11 -18.39 -5.86 26.61
C ASP A 11 -19.33 -7.06 26.46
N CYS A 12 -20.13 -7.14 25.41
CA CYS A 12 -20.85 -8.35 25.01
C CYS A 12 -22.25 -8.63 25.57
N THR A 13 -22.96 -7.69 26.16
CA THR A 13 -24.32 -7.98 26.58
C THR A 13 -25.34 -7.71 25.48
N SER A 14 -26.19 -8.72 25.18
CA SER A 14 -27.25 -8.56 24.19
C SER A 14 -28.25 -7.50 24.65
N PHE A 15 -29.02 -6.90 23.72
CA PHE A 15 -30.12 -5.97 24.03
C PHE A 15 -31.03 -6.50 25.12
N PHE A 16 -31.32 -7.82 25.11
CA PHE A 16 -32.14 -8.50 26.10
C PHE A 16 -31.54 -8.46 27.52
N GLU A 17 -30.26 -8.62 27.69
CA GLU A 17 -29.65 -8.55 29.02
C GLU A 17 -29.73 -7.14 29.61
N ARG A 18 -29.55 -6.11 28.78
CA ARG A 18 -29.70 -4.71 29.21
C ARG A 18 -31.16 -4.40 29.59
N LEU A 19 -32.12 -4.93 28.83
CA LEU A 19 -33.53 -4.81 29.13
C LEU A 19 -33.86 -5.50 30.45
N LEU A 20 -33.31 -6.69 30.70
CA LEU A 20 -33.43 -7.43 31.95
C LEU A 20 -32.89 -6.66 33.16
N TRP A 21 -31.68 -6.11 33.04
CA TRP A 21 -31.03 -5.30 34.08
C TRP A 21 -31.84 -4.04 34.40
N ASN A 22 -32.33 -3.33 33.39
CA ASN A 22 -33.16 -2.15 33.57
C ASN A 22 -34.53 -2.50 34.20
N ALA A 23 -35.15 -3.62 33.78
CA ALA A 23 -36.35 -4.12 34.40
C ALA A 23 -36.16 -4.47 35.88
N LEU A 24 -35.00 -5.06 36.23
CA LEU A 24 -34.61 -5.38 37.60
C LEU A 24 -34.42 -4.11 38.47
N TYR A 25 -33.77 -3.07 37.94
CA TYR A 25 -33.62 -1.78 38.64
C TYR A 25 -34.96 -1.06 38.82
N VAL A 26 -35.82 -1.08 37.79
CA VAL A 26 -37.16 -0.47 37.88
C VAL A 26 -38.04 -1.21 38.87
N SER A 27 -38.05 -2.55 38.88
CA SER A 27 -38.80 -3.34 39.83
C SER A 27 -38.29 -3.16 41.28
N GLY A 28 -36.97 -3.10 41.47
CA GLY A 28 -36.35 -2.79 42.76
C GLY A 28 -36.74 -1.41 43.28
N GLY A 29 -36.68 -0.39 42.41
CA GLY A 29 -37.15 0.97 42.75
C GLY A 29 -38.64 1.03 43.10
N PHE A 30 -39.48 0.25 42.39
CA PHE A 30 -40.87 0.13 42.67
C PHE A 30 -41.15 -0.53 44.04
N VAL A 31 -40.41 -1.58 44.39
CA VAL A 31 -40.53 -2.24 45.72
C VAL A 31 -40.17 -1.26 46.85
N VAL A 32 -39.05 -0.52 46.70
CA VAL A 32 -38.66 0.51 47.68
C VAL A 32 -39.72 1.60 47.80
N TYR A 33 -40.25 2.07 46.67
CA TYR A 33 -41.35 3.05 46.67
C TYR A 33 -42.59 2.52 47.41
N LYS A 34 -43.02 1.26 47.16
CA LYS A 34 -44.11 0.61 47.84
C LYS A 34 -43.91 0.52 49.36
N LEU A 35 -42.71 0.17 49.79
CA LEU A 35 -42.35 0.09 51.21
C LEU A 35 -42.45 1.45 51.90
N ILE A 36 -41.96 2.51 51.26
CA ILE A 36 -42.06 3.89 51.76
C ILE A 36 -43.53 4.35 51.79
N SER A 37 -44.32 4.06 50.73
CA SER A 37 -45.73 4.43 50.62
C SER A 37 -46.59 3.72 51.66
N PHE A 38 -46.31 2.44 51.94
CA PHE A 38 -46.99 1.67 52.98
C PHE A 38 -46.75 2.27 54.39
N LEU A 39 -45.55 2.83 54.63
CA LEU A 39 -45.21 3.46 55.91
C LEU A 39 -45.79 4.87 56.07
N THR A 40 -46.23 5.55 55.00
CA THR A 40 -46.53 6.96 55.02
C THR A 40 -48.00 7.32 54.70
N ILE A 41 -48.74 6.56 53.85
CA ILE A 41 -50.03 6.97 53.30
C ILE A 41 -50.97 5.78 52.99
N SER A 42 -52.26 5.84 53.35
CA SER A 42 -53.34 4.92 52.91
C SER A 42 -53.61 5.13 51.42
N TYR A 43 -53.36 4.16 50.59
CA TYR A 43 -53.18 4.42 49.17
C TYR A 43 -53.65 3.33 48.22
N ASP A 44 -54.61 3.60 47.33
CA ASP A 44 -55.01 2.67 46.28
C ASP A 44 -55.33 3.27 44.89
N ARG A 45 -55.43 4.57 44.72
CA ARG A 45 -55.89 5.14 43.44
C ARG A 45 -54.87 5.53 42.41
N PHE A 46 -53.63 5.75 42.78
CA PHE A 46 -52.57 6.24 41.84
C PHE A 46 -51.53 5.18 41.46
N LEU A 47 -51.65 3.97 41.94
CA LEU A 47 -50.65 2.93 41.77
C LEU A 47 -50.39 2.54 40.30
N SER A 48 -51.44 2.41 39.51
CA SER A 48 -51.33 2.04 38.08
C SER A 48 -50.65 3.11 37.23
N ILE A 49 -50.88 4.39 37.54
CA ILE A 49 -50.22 5.50 36.82
C ILE A 49 -48.73 5.52 37.10
N ILE A 50 -48.32 5.28 38.35
CA ILE A 50 -46.92 5.25 38.75
C ILE A 50 -46.19 4.07 38.13
N ILE A 51 -46.82 2.88 38.11
CA ILE A 51 -46.26 1.70 37.40
C ILE A 51 -46.04 2.01 35.94
N PHE A 52 -47.03 2.58 35.26
CA PHE A 52 -46.95 2.96 33.87
C PHE A 52 -45.78 3.95 33.60
N GLN A 53 -45.64 5.00 34.45
CA GLN A 53 -44.53 5.95 34.34
C GLN A 53 -43.17 5.28 34.50
N PHE A 54 -43.00 4.34 35.46
CA PHE A 54 -41.74 3.61 35.62
C PHE A 54 -41.42 2.71 34.40
N ILE A 55 -42.43 2.05 33.81
CA ILE A 55 -42.25 1.24 32.60
C ILE A 55 -41.81 2.12 31.41
N VAL A 56 -42.50 3.25 31.20
CA VAL A 56 -42.13 4.19 30.11
C VAL A 56 -40.71 4.73 30.30
N LEU A 57 -40.37 5.11 31.52
CA LEU A 57 -39.01 5.61 31.83
C LEU A 57 -37.95 4.53 31.57
N ALA A 58 -38.21 3.29 31.95
CA ALA A 58 -37.28 2.17 31.69
C ALA A 58 -37.07 1.92 30.19
N LEU A 59 -38.17 1.94 29.41
CA LEU A 59 -38.11 1.80 27.96
C LEU A 59 -37.32 2.93 27.30
N LEU A 60 -37.53 4.18 27.73
CA LEU A 60 -36.74 5.32 27.21
C LEU A 60 -35.27 5.21 27.57
N CYS A 61 -34.94 4.85 28.81
CA CYS A 61 -33.53 4.66 29.21
C CYS A 61 -32.86 3.54 28.42
N THR A 62 -33.52 2.41 28.16
CA THR A 62 -32.99 1.33 27.33
C THR A 62 -32.80 1.74 25.89
N LEU A 63 -33.75 2.47 25.31
CA LEU A 63 -33.67 2.96 23.94
C LEU A 63 -32.51 3.94 23.77
N ILE A 64 -32.36 4.90 24.67
CA ILE A 64 -31.25 5.86 24.64
C ILE A 64 -29.90 5.12 24.76
N GLY A 65 -29.77 4.19 25.71
CA GLY A 65 -28.57 3.40 25.88
C GLY A 65 -28.24 2.56 24.65
N TYR A 66 -29.24 2.00 23.96
CA TYR A 66 -29.06 1.25 22.72
C TYR A 66 -28.59 2.14 21.58
N ILE A 67 -29.20 3.32 21.41
CA ILE A 67 -28.79 4.29 20.39
C ILE A 67 -27.35 4.74 20.62
N GLN A 68 -26.97 5.05 21.85
CA GLN A 68 -25.59 5.44 22.17
C GLN A 68 -24.58 4.32 21.86
N MET A 69 -24.93 3.07 22.17
CA MET A 69 -24.09 1.92 21.82
C MET A 69 -23.93 1.77 20.30
N LEU A 70 -25.01 1.89 19.53
CA LEU A 70 -24.92 1.84 18.06
C LEU A 70 -24.02 2.95 17.51
N TYR A 71 -24.14 4.16 18.05
CA TYR A 71 -23.30 5.29 17.66
C TYR A 71 -21.81 5.05 17.98
N HIS A 72 -21.53 4.46 19.15
CA HIS A 72 -20.15 4.15 19.55
C HIS A 72 -19.55 3.07 18.63
N ASN A 73 -20.26 1.98 18.42
CA ASN A 73 -19.83 0.91 17.54
C ASN A 73 -19.64 1.38 16.08
N GLN A 74 -20.45 2.32 15.63
CA GLN A 74 -20.29 2.89 14.30
C GLN A 74 -19.04 3.76 14.19
N ARG A 75 -18.78 4.60 15.20
CA ARG A 75 -17.57 5.41 15.26
C ARG A 75 -16.28 4.58 15.27
N GLU A 76 -16.26 3.48 16.03
CA GLU A 76 -15.12 2.57 16.05
C GLU A 76 -14.87 1.94 14.68
N LYS A 77 -15.95 1.50 14.01
CA LYS A 77 -15.85 0.97 12.65
C LYS A 77 -15.37 2.01 11.65
N ASP A 78 -15.86 3.23 11.74
CA ASP A 78 -15.44 4.33 10.85
C ASP A 78 -13.96 4.68 11.07
N GLN A 79 -13.49 4.70 12.32
CA GLN A 79 -12.07 4.88 12.64
C GLN A 79 -11.21 3.74 12.12
N LEU A 80 -11.66 2.49 12.26
CA LEU A 80 -10.95 1.34 11.72
C LEU A 80 -10.85 1.39 10.19
N ILE A 81 -11.94 1.74 9.52
CA ILE A 81 -11.96 1.90 8.05
C ILE A 81 -10.98 2.98 7.61
N GLU A 82 -10.95 4.13 8.31
CA GLU A 82 -10.04 5.22 7.99
C GLU A 82 -8.57 4.82 8.22
N ASN A 83 -8.25 4.15 9.32
CA ASN A 83 -6.92 3.63 9.58
C ASN A 83 -6.45 2.64 8.51
N LEU A 84 -7.34 1.70 8.11
CA LEU A 84 -7.03 0.75 7.04
C LEU A 84 -6.84 1.43 5.68
N ARG A 85 -7.56 2.52 5.41
CA ARG A 85 -7.35 3.34 4.19
C ARG A 85 -5.99 4.01 4.21
N VAL A 86 -5.61 4.63 5.32
CA VAL A 86 -4.30 5.27 5.48
C VAL A 86 -3.19 4.24 5.32
N GLU A 87 -3.28 3.09 5.98
CA GLU A 87 -2.30 2.00 5.86
C GLU A 87 -2.19 1.47 4.42
N ASN A 88 -3.33 1.29 3.73
CA ASN A 88 -3.35 0.88 2.33
C ASN A 88 -2.70 1.91 1.41
N LEU A 89 -2.99 3.21 1.62
CA LEU A 89 -2.37 4.29 0.86
C LEU A 89 -0.85 4.33 1.13
N GLN A 90 -0.43 4.18 2.37
CA GLN A 90 0.98 4.15 2.74
C GLN A 90 1.69 2.95 2.12
N SER A 91 1.11 1.76 2.19
CA SER A 91 1.64 0.57 1.54
C SER A 91 1.77 0.72 0.02
N ARG A 92 0.79 1.38 -0.63
CA ARG A 92 0.87 1.70 -2.07
C ARG A 92 1.96 2.73 -2.37
N CYS A 93 2.10 3.76 -1.54
CA CYS A 93 3.20 4.73 -1.67
C CYS A 93 4.56 4.06 -1.51
N ASP A 94 4.72 3.20 -0.51
CA ASP A 94 5.96 2.46 -0.27
C ASP A 94 6.27 1.50 -1.43
N ALA A 95 5.26 0.84 -1.98
CA ALA A 95 5.41 0.01 -3.18
C ALA A 95 5.85 0.84 -4.39
N LEU A 96 5.25 2.02 -4.61
CA LEU A 96 5.64 2.94 -5.68
C LEU A 96 7.07 3.47 -5.52
N VAL A 97 7.45 3.84 -4.30
CA VAL A 97 8.83 4.29 -3.99
C VAL A 97 9.83 3.14 -4.16
N ASN A 98 9.47 1.92 -3.79
CA ASN A 98 10.32 0.74 -3.97
C ASN A 98 10.44 0.28 -5.42
N GLN A 99 9.49 0.63 -6.30
CA GLN A 99 9.63 0.44 -7.75
C GLN A 99 10.74 1.30 -8.35
N ILE A 100 11.01 2.46 -7.76
CA ILE A 100 12.20 3.25 -8.07
C ILE A 100 13.32 2.71 -7.17
N ASN A 101 14.17 1.84 -7.70
CA ASN A 101 15.34 1.34 -6.99
C ASN A 101 16.14 2.54 -6.42
N PRO A 102 16.17 2.75 -5.07
CA PRO A 102 16.81 3.94 -4.48
C PRO A 102 18.29 4.05 -4.87
N HIS A 103 18.94 2.92 -5.01
CA HIS A 103 20.32 2.86 -5.45
C HIS A 103 20.48 3.33 -6.91
N PHE A 104 19.54 3.00 -7.81
CA PHE A 104 19.52 3.53 -9.17
C PHE A 104 19.33 5.05 -9.18
N PHE A 105 18.41 5.55 -8.34
CA PHE A 105 18.13 6.99 -8.22
C PHE A 105 19.39 7.78 -7.78
N PHE A 106 20.03 7.38 -6.67
CA PHE A 106 21.23 8.05 -6.18
C PHE A 106 22.39 7.97 -7.17
N ASN A 107 22.57 6.84 -7.84
CA ASN A 107 23.61 6.69 -8.87
C ASN A 107 23.35 7.57 -10.09
N SER A 108 22.08 7.76 -10.45
CA SER A 108 21.68 8.67 -11.54
C SER A 108 22.00 10.13 -11.21
N LEU A 109 21.75 10.56 -9.97
CA LEU A 109 22.13 11.90 -9.50
C LEU A 109 23.67 12.10 -9.52
N ASN A 110 24.43 11.07 -9.13
CA ASN A 110 25.88 11.10 -9.23
C ASN A 110 26.36 11.20 -10.68
N GLY A 111 25.68 10.56 -11.62
CA GLY A 111 25.90 10.67 -13.05
C GLY A 111 25.75 12.12 -13.55
N ILE A 112 24.66 12.77 -13.18
CA ILE A 112 24.41 14.19 -13.50
C ILE A 112 25.56 15.06 -12.94
N SER A 113 25.90 14.88 -11.66
CA SER A 113 26.96 15.65 -10.99
C SER A 113 28.31 15.47 -11.71
N SER A 114 28.61 14.26 -12.18
CA SER A 114 29.84 13.97 -12.95
C SER A 114 29.88 14.69 -14.31
N LEU A 115 28.73 14.70 -15.03
CA LEU A 115 28.62 15.39 -16.32
C LEU A 115 28.75 16.90 -16.19
N ILE A 116 28.12 17.50 -15.18
CA ILE A 116 28.23 18.94 -14.87
C ILE A 116 29.69 19.31 -14.58
N ARG A 117 30.39 18.51 -13.77
CA ARG A 117 31.80 18.74 -13.46
C ARG A 117 32.70 18.69 -14.72
N LYS A 118 32.32 17.87 -15.71
CA LYS A 118 33.01 17.78 -17.01
C LYS A 118 32.65 18.90 -17.96
N LYS A 119 31.76 19.81 -17.59
CA LYS A 119 31.24 20.93 -18.42
C LYS A 119 30.74 20.46 -19.79
N ASN A 120 30.02 19.35 -19.80
CA ASN A 120 29.47 18.76 -21.01
C ASN A 120 27.92 18.97 -20.99
N ASP A 121 27.48 20.17 -21.33
CA ASP A 121 26.10 20.60 -21.19
C ASP A 121 25.15 19.80 -22.09
N GLU A 122 25.56 19.46 -23.32
CA GLU A 122 24.75 18.69 -24.26
C GLU A 122 24.50 17.27 -23.74
N ASN A 123 25.53 16.56 -23.31
CA ASN A 123 25.37 15.23 -22.72
C ASN A 123 24.64 15.27 -21.37
N THR A 124 24.77 16.35 -20.60
CA THR A 124 24.03 16.52 -19.35
C THR A 124 22.54 16.64 -19.62
N LEU A 125 22.14 17.47 -20.60
CA LEU A 125 20.74 17.66 -20.97
C LEU A 125 20.14 16.36 -21.52
N LEU A 126 20.86 15.67 -22.40
CA LEU A 126 20.41 14.37 -22.94
C LEU A 126 20.25 13.33 -21.84
N TYR A 127 21.20 13.26 -20.90
CA TYR A 127 21.14 12.35 -19.76
C TYR A 127 19.90 12.61 -18.88
N VAL A 128 19.63 13.87 -18.53
CA VAL A 128 18.47 14.27 -17.72
C VAL A 128 17.16 13.95 -18.45
N THR A 129 17.11 14.17 -19.77
CA THR A 129 15.95 13.84 -20.60
C THR A 129 15.68 12.33 -20.56
N LYS A 130 16.71 11.50 -20.82
CA LYS A 130 16.58 10.04 -20.81
C LYS A 130 16.20 9.51 -19.41
N LEU A 131 16.76 10.09 -18.35
CA LEU A 131 16.40 9.75 -16.98
C LEU A 131 14.94 10.10 -16.67
N SER A 132 14.45 11.23 -17.16
CA SER A 132 13.03 11.62 -17.02
C SER A 132 12.10 10.66 -17.77
N ASP A 133 12.50 10.17 -18.95
CA ASP A 133 11.72 9.18 -19.71
C ASP A 133 11.65 7.84 -18.96
N ILE A 134 12.77 7.40 -18.36
CA ILE A 134 12.81 6.19 -17.52
C ILE A 134 11.83 6.31 -16.34
N PHE A 135 11.91 7.39 -15.55
CA PHE A 135 11.01 7.58 -14.41
C PHE A 135 9.56 7.68 -14.83
N ARG A 136 9.27 8.39 -15.92
CA ARG A 136 7.90 8.48 -16.45
C ARG A 136 7.36 7.10 -16.82
N TYR A 137 8.15 6.27 -17.47
CA TYR A 137 7.74 4.91 -17.84
C TYR A 137 7.48 4.05 -16.61
N ILE A 138 8.38 4.05 -15.63
CA ILE A 138 8.22 3.31 -14.36
C ILE A 138 6.94 3.76 -13.63
N LEU A 139 6.71 5.07 -13.47
CA LEU A 139 5.53 5.59 -12.78
C LEU A 139 4.20 5.31 -13.50
N GLN A 140 4.24 5.07 -14.81
CA GLN A 140 3.06 4.73 -15.61
C GLN A 140 2.82 3.22 -15.73
N SER A 141 3.78 2.39 -15.33
CA SER A 141 3.73 0.93 -15.46
C SER A 141 2.59 0.30 -14.67
N ASP A 142 2.25 0.84 -13.49
CA ASP A 142 1.16 0.34 -12.64
C ASP A 142 -0.22 0.29 -13.33
N LYS A 143 -0.39 1.08 -14.39
CA LYS A 143 -1.65 1.16 -15.15
C LYS A 143 -1.71 0.19 -16.33
N LYS A 144 -0.59 -0.47 -16.64
CA LYS A 144 -0.46 -1.32 -17.82
C LYS A 144 0.01 -2.72 -17.39
N ASN A 145 -0.69 -3.75 -17.81
CA ASN A 145 -0.26 -5.14 -17.59
C ASN A 145 0.66 -5.62 -18.71
N LEU A 146 0.25 -5.37 -19.95
CA LEU A 146 0.97 -5.75 -21.17
C LEU A 146 1.18 -4.53 -22.06
N VAL A 147 2.38 -4.39 -22.59
CA VAL A 147 2.78 -3.33 -23.51
C VAL A 147 3.37 -3.92 -24.79
N PRO A 148 3.37 -3.19 -25.92
CA PRO A 148 4.12 -3.59 -27.09
C PRO A 148 5.61 -3.71 -26.76
N LEU A 149 6.30 -4.68 -27.35
CA LEU A 149 7.75 -4.86 -27.18
C LEU A 149 8.52 -3.59 -27.58
N SER A 150 8.02 -2.83 -28.57
CA SER A 150 8.59 -1.54 -28.95
C SER A 150 8.66 -0.53 -27.79
N GLU A 151 7.65 -0.49 -26.88
CA GLU A 151 7.67 0.39 -25.69
C GLU A 151 8.75 -0.05 -24.70
N GLU A 152 8.89 -1.36 -24.44
CA GLU A 152 9.96 -1.90 -23.58
C GLU A 152 11.35 -1.67 -24.16
N LEU A 153 11.52 -1.85 -25.47
CA LEU A 153 12.80 -1.60 -26.12
C LEU A 153 13.19 -0.11 -26.07
N ALA A 154 12.23 0.80 -26.30
CA ALA A 154 12.47 2.24 -26.15
C ALA A 154 12.84 2.62 -24.72
N PHE A 155 12.22 1.99 -23.72
CA PHE A 155 12.61 2.15 -22.32
C PHE A 155 14.03 1.63 -22.08
N ILE A 156 14.41 0.46 -22.60
CA ILE A 156 15.76 -0.11 -22.48
C ILE A 156 16.81 0.77 -23.19
N GLU A 157 16.48 1.37 -24.33
CA GLU A 157 17.38 2.34 -25.01
C GLU A 157 17.62 3.59 -24.14
N ALA A 158 16.59 4.11 -23.47
CA ALA A 158 16.75 5.21 -22.53
C ALA A 158 17.62 4.78 -21.32
N PHE A 159 17.36 3.59 -20.77
CA PHE A 159 18.11 3.00 -19.67
C PHE A 159 19.59 2.76 -20.05
N GLN A 160 19.84 2.22 -21.25
CA GLN A 160 21.19 2.06 -21.81
C GLN A 160 21.97 3.36 -21.76
N HIS A 161 21.39 4.47 -22.21
CA HIS A 161 22.09 5.76 -22.25
C HIS A 161 22.57 6.18 -20.85
N VAL A 162 21.71 6.02 -19.83
CA VAL A 162 22.04 6.34 -18.43
C VAL A 162 23.13 5.40 -17.90
N MET A 163 23.05 4.11 -18.22
CA MET A 163 24.02 3.10 -17.76
C MET A 163 25.38 3.22 -18.44
N VAL A 164 25.43 3.55 -19.73
CA VAL A 164 26.68 3.80 -20.45
C VAL A 164 27.48 4.96 -19.84
N VAL A 165 26.78 6.04 -19.45
CA VAL A 165 27.41 7.16 -18.73
C VAL A 165 27.93 6.71 -17.37
N ARG A 166 27.12 5.96 -16.62
CA ARG A 166 27.47 5.44 -15.29
C ARG A 166 28.71 4.56 -15.32
N PHE A 167 28.80 3.67 -16.29
CA PHE A 167 29.93 2.73 -16.43
C PHE A 167 31.03 3.24 -17.36
N ALA A 168 31.07 4.55 -17.67
CA ALA A 168 32.09 5.20 -18.44
C ALA A 168 32.40 4.48 -19.79
N ASN A 169 31.34 4.14 -20.54
CA ASN A 169 31.37 3.44 -21.83
C ASN A 169 31.94 2.01 -21.78
N LYS A 170 31.89 1.34 -20.62
CA LYS A 170 32.32 -0.06 -20.46
C LYS A 170 31.16 -1.05 -20.54
N LEU A 171 29.94 -0.55 -20.74
CA LEU A 171 28.72 -1.29 -20.91
C LEU A 171 28.11 -0.93 -22.26
N THR A 172 27.79 -1.94 -23.05
CA THR A 172 27.13 -1.78 -24.35
C THR A 172 25.88 -2.65 -24.41
N PHE A 173 24.95 -2.26 -25.27
CA PHE A 173 23.72 -3.02 -25.51
C PHE A 173 23.57 -3.23 -27.01
N THR A 174 23.23 -4.45 -27.39
CA THR A 174 22.88 -4.83 -28.76
C THR A 174 21.46 -5.36 -28.76
N ILE A 175 20.59 -4.76 -29.57
CA ILE A 175 19.16 -5.15 -29.67
C ILE A 175 18.92 -5.74 -31.04
N GLU A 176 18.72 -7.05 -31.10
CA GLU A 176 18.46 -7.82 -32.31
C GLU A 176 17.01 -8.32 -32.34
N VAL A 177 16.08 -7.40 -32.49
CA VAL A 177 14.64 -7.68 -32.58
C VAL A 177 14.11 -7.16 -33.90
N PRO A 178 13.60 -8.04 -34.79
CA PRO A 178 13.03 -7.63 -36.07
C PRO A 178 11.88 -6.64 -35.91
N GLU A 179 11.78 -5.65 -36.81
CA GLU A 179 10.75 -4.62 -36.77
C GLU A 179 9.33 -5.16 -36.80
N ASP A 180 9.07 -6.22 -37.58
CA ASP A 180 7.76 -6.87 -37.70
C ASP A 180 7.32 -7.55 -36.41
N LYS A 181 8.24 -7.80 -35.47
CA LYS A 181 7.98 -8.44 -34.14
C LYS A 181 7.85 -7.46 -32.99
N ARG A 182 8.14 -6.19 -33.19
CA ARG A 182 8.09 -5.16 -32.12
C ARG A 182 6.68 -4.87 -31.61
N ASN A 183 5.64 -5.28 -32.32
CA ASN A 183 4.24 -5.16 -31.87
C ASN A 183 3.78 -6.28 -30.94
N LEU A 184 4.60 -7.33 -30.72
CA LEU A 184 4.30 -8.38 -29.75
C LEU A 184 4.12 -7.80 -28.36
N ARG A 185 3.19 -8.35 -27.59
CA ARG A 185 2.89 -7.87 -26.24
C ARG A 185 3.66 -8.64 -25.19
N ILE A 186 4.32 -7.92 -24.29
CA ILE A 186 5.06 -8.49 -23.16
C ILE A 186 4.64 -7.77 -21.87
N PRO A 187 4.85 -8.39 -20.69
CA PRO A 187 4.62 -7.72 -19.41
C PRO A 187 5.46 -6.44 -19.31
N VAL A 188 4.85 -5.39 -18.79
CA VAL A 188 5.54 -4.11 -18.56
C VAL A 188 6.70 -4.30 -17.59
N LEU A 189 7.81 -3.60 -17.81
CA LEU A 189 9.06 -3.66 -17.01
C LEU A 189 9.68 -5.07 -16.92
N SER A 190 9.37 -5.98 -17.87
CA SER A 190 9.92 -7.35 -17.84
C SER A 190 11.40 -7.42 -18.17
N LEU A 191 11.92 -6.49 -18.98
CA LEU A 191 13.33 -6.44 -19.34
C LEU A 191 14.22 -5.79 -18.27
N LEU A 192 13.69 -4.88 -17.47
CA LEU A 192 14.46 -4.15 -16.47
C LEU A 192 15.16 -5.06 -15.45
N PRO A 193 14.49 -6.02 -14.78
CA PRO A 193 15.14 -6.90 -13.81
C PRO A 193 16.28 -7.75 -14.45
N LEU A 194 16.09 -8.16 -15.71
CA LEU A 194 17.10 -8.93 -16.42
C LEU A 194 18.38 -8.13 -16.66
N VAL A 195 18.23 -6.88 -17.09
CA VAL A 195 19.36 -5.98 -17.34
C VAL A 195 19.99 -5.50 -16.02
N GLU A 196 19.19 -5.21 -14.99
CA GLU A 196 19.72 -4.86 -13.66
C GLU A 196 20.52 -6.00 -13.06
N ASN A 197 20.09 -7.24 -13.17
CA ASN A 197 20.83 -8.42 -12.69
C ASN A 197 22.23 -8.50 -13.29
N VAL A 198 22.39 -8.16 -14.59
CA VAL A 198 23.71 -8.12 -15.22
C VAL A 198 24.63 -7.15 -14.48
N THR A 199 24.17 -5.94 -14.18
CA THR A 199 24.99 -4.90 -13.55
C THR A 199 25.21 -5.11 -12.05
N VAL A 200 24.28 -5.78 -11.39
CA VAL A 200 24.35 -6.08 -9.96
C VAL A 200 25.35 -7.20 -9.69
N HIS A 201 25.33 -8.26 -10.49
CA HIS A 201 26.07 -9.49 -10.21
C HIS A 201 27.44 -9.58 -10.91
N ASN A 202 27.70 -8.71 -11.90
CA ASN A 202 28.96 -8.74 -12.63
C ASN A 202 29.85 -7.54 -12.35
N ILE A 203 31.16 -7.76 -12.46
CA ILE A 203 32.18 -6.72 -12.48
C ILE A 203 32.14 -6.05 -13.86
N ILE A 204 32.14 -4.72 -13.87
CA ILE A 204 32.16 -3.91 -15.10
C ILE A 204 33.25 -2.86 -14.93
N ASP A 205 34.40 -3.11 -15.54
CA ASP A 205 35.60 -2.24 -15.50
C ASP A 205 36.34 -2.22 -16.83
N SER A 206 37.61 -1.78 -16.85
CA SER A 206 38.39 -1.67 -18.06
C SER A 206 38.78 -3.02 -18.64
N GLU A 207 38.92 -4.04 -17.80
CA GLU A 207 39.29 -5.40 -18.19
C GLU A 207 38.06 -6.27 -18.48
N HIS A 208 36.93 -5.96 -17.82
CA HIS A 208 35.69 -6.70 -17.95
C HIS A 208 34.62 -5.81 -18.59
N ARG A 209 34.69 -5.64 -19.89
CA ARG A 209 33.65 -4.94 -20.65
C ARG A 209 32.41 -5.81 -20.74
N MET A 210 31.25 -5.20 -20.55
CA MET A 210 29.97 -5.87 -20.51
C MET A 210 29.17 -5.57 -21.77
N ASP A 211 28.86 -6.60 -22.56
CA ASP A 211 27.99 -6.51 -23.72
C ASP A 211 26.71 -7.25 -23.42
N ILE A 212 25.59 -6.53 -23.36
CA ILE A 212 24.26 -7.09 -23.14
C ILE A 212 23.59 -7.25 -24.51
N LEU A 213 23.28 -8.49 -24.88
CA LEU A 213 22.57 -8.82 -26.11
C LEU A 213 21.13 -9.15 -25.78
N ILE A 214 20.19 -8.42 -26.40
CA ILE A 214 18.75 -8.66 -26.33
C ILE A 214 18.31 -9.11 -27.72
N ARG A 215 17.82 -10.34 -27.85
CA ARG A 215 17.39 -10.90 -29.13
C ARG A 215 16.12 -11.72 -29.03
N LEU A 216 15.39 -11.80 -30.11
CA LEU A 216 14.28 -12.74 -30.27
C LEU A 216 14.79 -13.99 -31.00
N ASN A 217 14.68 -15.17 -30.39
CA ASN A 217 15.11 -16.41 -31.00
C ASN A 217 14.03 -16.99 -31.96
N GLU A 218 14.38 -18.06 -32.67
CA GLU A 218 13.47 -18.75 -33.60
C GLU A 218 12.22 -19.30 -32.93
N ARG A 219 12.25 -19.56 -31.64
CA ARG A 219 11.09 -20.03 -30.83
C ARG A 219 10.21 -18.90 -30.32
N MET A 220 10.43 -17.66 -30.79
CA MET A 220 9.75 -16.46 -30.31
C MET A 220 9.97 -16.17 -28.81
N GLU A 221 11.10 -16.59 -28.26
CA GLU A 221 11.50 -16.28 -26.89
C GLU A 221 12.44 -15.07 -26.89
N LEU A 222 12.18 -14.10 -26.02
CA LEU A 222 13.04 -12.95 -25.80
C LEU A 222 14.19 -13.37 -24.88
N VAL A 223 15.41 -13.34 -25.41
CA VAL A 223 16.63 -13.79 -24.72
C VAL A 223 17.52 -12.59 -24.42
N VAL A 224 17.89 -12.46 -23.15
CA VAL A 224 18.90 -11.50 -22.70
C VAL A 224 20.14 -12.29 -22.31
N SER A 225 21.26 -11.98 -22.91
CA SER A 225 22.54 -12.66 -22.66
C SER A 225 23.68 -11.68 -22.44
N ASN A 226 24.66 -12.07 -21.62
CA ASN A 226 25.84 -11.28 -21.28
C ASN A 226 27.04 -12.17 -20.93
N PRO A 227 28.26 -11.69 -21.03
CA PRO A 227 29.45 -12.32 -20.45
C PRO A 227 29.30 -12.42 -18.93
N ILE A 228 29.92 -13.44 -18.33
CA ILE A 228 29.85 -13.68 -16.88
C ILE A 228 31.17 -13.28 -16.23
N TYR A 229 31.15 -12.24 -15.41
CA TYR A 229 32.27 -11.75 -14.59
C TYR A 229 31.80 -11.59 -13.13
N PRO A 230 31.67 -12.67 -12.36
CA PRO A 230 30.97 -12.63 -11.06
C PRO A 230 31.69 -11.76 -10.05
N LYS A 231 30.98 -10.94 -9.31
CA LYS A 231 31.50 -10.22 -8.15
C LYS A 231 31.78 -11.21 -7.01
N LEU A 232 32.93 -11.05 -6.34
CA LEU A 232 33.32 -11.90 -5.19
C LEU A 232 32.47 -11.65 -3.93
N THR A 233 31.89 -10.45 -3.82
CA THR A 233 30.96 -10.10 -2.74
C THR A 233 29.56 -10.01 -3.29
N LEU A 234 28.66 -10.87 -2.82
CA LEU A 234 27.24 -10.72 -3.12
C LEU A 234 26.75 -9.40 -2.52
N PRO A 235 26.14 -8.51 -3.32
CA PRO A 235 25.48 -7.35 -2.76
C PRO A 235 24.32 -7.81 -1.84
N ASP A 236 24.03 -7.06 -0.78
CA ASP A 236 22.83 -7.22 0.04
C ASP A 236 21.59 -6.98 -0.85
N THR A 237 21.17 -8.02 -1.54
CA THR A 237 19.96 -8.00 -2.37
C THR A 237 18.85 -8.68 -1.59
N ASN A 238 17.68 -8.06 -1.54
CA ASN A 238 16.48 -8.58 -0.87
C ASN A 238 15.94 -9.90 -1.50
N GLY A 239 16.73 -10.62 -2.29
CA GLY A 239 16.43 -11.95 -2.81
C GLY A 239 15.17 -12.06 -3.68
N THR A 240 14.63 -10.96 -4.17
CA THR A 240 13.41 -10.91 -4.99
C THR A 240 13.64 -11.05 -6.49
N GLY A 241 14.90 -11.13 -6.92
CA GLY A 241 15.25 -11.35 -8.33
C GLY A 241 15.14 -12.82 -8.68
N LEU A 242 14.28 -13.15 -9.64
CA LEU A 242 14.14 -14.44 -10.32
C LEU A 242 14.00 -15.66 -9.38
N LYS A 243 12.76 -15.91 -8.93
CA LYS A 243 12.32 -17.28 -8.57
C LYS A 243 11.58 -17.87 -9.75
#